data_922ea2f8afc80bcb42f806cead93bd96
#
_entry.id   922ea2f8afc80bcb42f806cead93bd96
#
_cell.length_a   1.000
_cell.length_b   1.000
_cell.length_c   1.000
_cell.angle_alpha   90.00
_cell.angle_beta   90.00
_cell.angle_gamma   90.00
#
_symmetry.space_group_name_H-M   'P 1'
#
loop_
_entity.id
_entity.type
_entity.pdbx_description
1 polymer ?
#
loop_
_entity_poly.entity_id
_entity_poly.type
_entity_poly.pdbx_seq_one_letter_code
_entity_poly.pdbx_strand_id
1 'polypeptide(L)'
;MKAPPRKAINASVSQTKLKAIGGNISVSSFQKGMEKEKMQDGSNRTYWHTRFKPTLAKPPHYVILENPKGKQIDGLSYATWSGGNGNGQVQAFAIHLSDDGKYWGDPVLTGALAIHPWGNEQPILFPKKTTKRFIKFLITDAHTLDGRSLASIGKLDVMTTLSRNGSTAKVTVSSRSPEDLKQVVKRFAEQAFSSSLGEEDLAPYYQASLDALQEGEKFVEAAKIGLKAILCSHRFLMAPGEHSNPSYTRAADLARILWLSIPDDEMLRLSKTDKLSAEAIPVQVDRMIKDPRSRRMIHSFCNQWLDLRSFNKVAPSLKLYPLYNDLLNHFLPLETEAYLDHLIQENLPVDHLIDADFSFLNQRLAQHYGIPGIYGQNMRKVSFEPDVPRGGLMTMGSVLKVTADGFDTSPILRGAWVSKNIAGNTLSPPPESVEAIEPEHGKEAATLREQIEEHRKNPACYACHKSIDPYGFALESFDATGQWRTQYRVKLPHPRTFQYRPKGYFKLAGEVDAAGEIDKDKFADVFGLKKILLSDHKKIAYNFIKKFFEYANGYQPSLKQRLDLFAMIPDDPEECRMKGLITKTLVYSLKGQQQ
;
A
#
# COMPACT_ATOMS: atom_id res chain seq x y z
N MET A 1 -1.24 -26.91 -11.42
CA MET A 1 -2.13 -26.39 -12.47
C MET A 1 -1.77 -24.92 -12.72
N LYS A 2 -1.45 -24.55 -13.95
CA LYS A 2 -1.17 -23.14 -14.30
C LYS A 2 -2.46 -22.34 -14.21
N ALA A 3 -2.46 -21.21 -13.49
CA ALA A 3 -3.59 -20.29 -13.44
C ALA A 3 -3.92 -19.81 -14.86
N PRO A 4 -5.20 -19.72 -15.23
CA PRO A 4 -5.58 -19.20 -16.55
C PRO A 4 -5.19 -17.72 -16.67
N PRO A 5 -4.83 -17.24 -17.89
CA PRO A 5 -4.38 -15.88 -18.09
C PRO A 5 -5.50 -14.89 -17.74
N ARG A 6 -5.17 -13.91 -16.89
CA ARG A 6 -6.07 -12.78 -16.59
C ARG A 6 -6.31 -11.97 -17.85
N LYS A 7 -7.52 -12.03 -18.43
CA LYS A 7 -7.93 -11.10 -19.48
C LYS A 7 -8.10 -9.70 -18.89
N ALA A 8 -7.34 -8.75 -19.38
CA ALA A 8 -7.54 -7.34 -19.07
C ALA A 8 -8.93 -6.89 -19.54
N ILE A 9 -9.67 -6.21 -18.67
CA ILE A 9 -11.04 -5.77 -18.94
C ILE A 9 -11.02 -4.28 -19.21
N ASN A 10 -11.35 -3.92 -20.44
CA ASN A 10 -11.48 -2.53 -20.90
C ASN A 10 -12.85 -1.89 -20.61
N ALA A 11 -13.69 -2.51 -19.78
CA ALA A 11 -14.93 -1.92 -19.29
C ALA A 11 -14.87 -1.81 -17.76
N SER A 12 -15.25 -0.66 -17.22
CA SER A 12 -15.46 -0.54 -15.79
C SER A 12 -16.67 -1.40 -15.39
N VAL A 13 -16.41 -2.52 -14.76
CA VAL A 13 -17.44 -3.36 -14.17
C VAL A 13 -17.71 -2.82 -12.79
N SER A 14 -18.95 -2.40 -12.51
CA SER A 14 -19.35 -1.96 -11.19
C SER A 14 -19.97 -3.10 -10.42
N GLN A 15 -19.72 -3.10 -9.14
CA GLN A 15 -20.42 -3.96 -8.22
C GLN A 15 -21.84 -3.45 -8.02
N THR A 16 -22.83 -4.33 -8.28
CA THR A 16 -24.23 -4.04 -8.01
C THR A 16 -24.73 -5.05 -6.97
N LYS A 17 -25.27 -4.57 -5.86
CA LYS A 17 -25.84 -5.46 -4.86
C LYS A 17 -26.98 -6.29 -5.47
N LEU A 18 -27.04 -7.58 -5.13
CA LEU A 18 -28.08 -8.48 -5.63
C LEU A 18 -29.49 -7.96 -5.29
N LYS A 19 -29.68 -7.39 -4.08
CA LYS A 19 -30.92 -6.70 -3.70
C LYS A 19 -31.33 -5.58 -4.65
N ALA A 20 -30.36 -4.85 -5.22
CA ALA A 20 -30.65 -3.76 -6.17
C ALA A 20 -31.18 -4.26 -7.52
N ILE A 21 -30.97 -5.53 -7.86
CA ILE A 21 -31.57 -6.17 -9.05
C ILE A 21 -32.82 -6.99 -8.71
N GLY A 22 -33.24 -7.00 -7.43
CA GLY A 22 -34.43 -7.71 -6.96
C GLY A 22 -34.22 -9.21 -6.79
N GLY A 23 -32.97 -9.66 -6.68
CA GLY A 23 -32.63 -11.07 -6.57
C GLY A 23 -32.64 -11.61 -5.14
N ASN A 24 -32.76 -12.93 -5.02
CA ASN A 24 -32.68 -13.66 -3.76
C ASN A 24 -31.39 -14.49 -3.69
N ILE A 25 -30.97 -14.82 -2.47
CA ILE A 25 -29.89 -15.79 -2.21
C ILE A 25 -30.42 -17.05 -1.60
N SER A 26 -29.93 -18.20 -2.05
CA SER A 26 -30.06 -19.49 -1.40
C SER A 26 -28.70 -20.09 -1.10
N VAL A 27 -28.58 -20.85 -0.02
CA VAL A 27 -27.32 -21.45 0.43
C VAL A 27 -27.50 -22.91 0.81
N SER A 28 -26.47 -23.72 0.70
CA SER A 28 -26.48 -25.14 1.07
C SER A 28 -26.79 -25.38 2.55
N SER A 29 -26.31 -24.51 3.42
CA SER A 29 -26.57 -24.51 4.88
C SER A 29 -26.11 -23.18 5.47
N PHE A 30 -26.50 -22.91 6.72
CA PHE A 30 -25.94 -21.78 7.48
C PHE A 30 -25.86 -22.09 8.97
N GLN A 31 -24.92 -21.41 9.64
CA GLN A 31 -24.80 -21.41 11.10
C GLN A 31 -25.69 -20.30 11.67
N LYS A 32 -26.42 -20.58 12.77
CA LYS A 32 -27.23 -19.58 13.47
C LYS A 32 -26.33 -18.36 13.87
N GLY A 33 -26.77 -17.16 13.51
CA GLY A 33 -26.02 -15.94 13.67
C GLY A 33 -25.10 -15.58 12.49
N MET A 34 -24.99 -16.47 11.48
CA MET A 34 -24.16 -16.32 10.28
C MET A 34 -24.97 -16.67 9.03
N GLU A 35 -26.10 -16.00 8.89
CA GLU A 35 -27.12 -16.26 7.84
C GLU A 35 -26.65 -15.67 6.49
N LYS A 36 -27.29 -16.13 5.42
CA LYS A 36 -26.98 -15.74 4.02
C LYS A 36 -27.10 -14.23 3.74
N GLU A 37 -27.97 -13.54 4.44
CA GLU A 37 -28.20 -12.10 4.31
C GLU A 37 -26.96 -11.28 4.67
N LYS A 38 -26.08 -11.84 5.47
CA LYS A 38 -24.81 -11.20 5.88
C LYS A 38 -23.78 -11.07 4.77
N MET A 39 -23.93 -11.81 3.67
CA MET A 39 -23.12 -11.59 2.47
C MET A 39 -23.50 -10.31 1.69
N GLN A 40 -24.65 -9.69 2.03
CA GLN A 40 -25.22 -8.56 1.28
C GLN A 40 -25.61 -7.36 2.14
N ASP A 41 -25.26 -7.35 3.42
CA ASP A 41 -25.57 -6.23 4.32
C ASP A 41 -24.63 -5.01 4.10
N GLY A 42 -23.66 -5.15 3.21
CA GLY A 42 -22.71 -4.09 2.87
C GLY A 42 -21.47 -4.08 3.75
N SER A 43 -21.37 -5.01 4.68
CA SER A 43 -20.25 -5.16 5.60
C SER A 43 -19.50 -6.46 5.28
N ASN A 44 -18.17 -6.42 5.26
CA ASN A 44 -17.33 -7.62 5.26
C ASN A 44 -16.94 -8.07 6.68
N ARG A 45 -17.54 -7.46 7.70
CA ARG A 45 -17.39 -7.83 9.13
C ARG A 45 -18.38 -8.90 9.55
N THR A 46 -19.51 -8.94 8.88
CA THR A 46 -20.50 -9.99 8.95
C THR A 46 -20.23 -10.99 7.83
N TYR A 47 -20.60 -12.22 8.02
CA TYR A 47 -20.34 -13.27 7.04
C TYR A 47 -21.36 -14.39 7.13
N TRP A 48 -21.54 -15.05 6.01
CA TRP A 48 -22.19 -16.34 5.96
C TRP A 48 -21.16 -17.43 6.26
N HIS A 49 -21.60 -18.46 7.00
CA HIS A 49 -20.80 -19.63 7.28
C HIS A 49 -21.66 -20.89 7.20
N THR A 50 -21.12 -21.96 6.64
CA THR A 50 -21.77 -23.28 6.66
C THR A 50 -21.96 -23.74 8.09
N ARG A 51 -23.04 -24.54 8.32
CA ARG A 51 -23.38 -25.03 9.65
C ARG A 51 -22.29 -25.93 10.23
N PHE A 52 -21.86 -25.66 11.45
CA PHE A 52 -20.88 -26.46 12.19
C PHE A 52 -21.40 -26.91 13.57
N LYS A 53 -22.54 -26.36 14.05
CA LYS A 53 -23.22 -26.77 15.29
C LYS A 53 -24.72 -26.79 15.06
N PRO A 54 -25.45 -27.73 15.66
CA PRO A 54 -25.00 -28.88 16.48
C PRO A 54 -24.31 -29.98 15.64
N THR A 55 -24.53 -30.00 14.30
CA THR A 55 -23.98 -30.99 13.37
C THR A 55 -23.25 -30.27 12.23
N LEU A 56 -22.09 -30.80 11.81
CA LEU A 56 -21.35 -30.32 10.67
C LEU A 56 -22.14 -30.54 9.37
N ALA A 57 -22.28 -29.47 8.56
CA ALA A 57 -22.86 -29.61 7.22
C ALA A 57 -21.89 -30.34 6.29
N LYS A 58 -22.40 -31.28 5.51
CA LYS A 58 -21.59 -32.03 4.54
C LYS A 58 -21.48 -31.25 3.21
N PRO A 59 -20.36 -31.32 2.49
CA PRO A 59 -20.26 -30.82 1.13
C PRO A 59 -21.21 -31.58 0.17
N PRO A 60 -21.55 -31.00 -0.99
CA PRO A 60 -21.01 -29.76 -1.54
C PRO A 60 -21.60 -28.50 -0.91
N HIS A 61 -20.74 -27.49 -0.70
CA HIS A 61 -21.19 -26.18 -0.22
C HIS A 61 -21.40 -25.25 -1.42
N TYR A 62 -22.49 -24.48 -1.40
CA TYR A 62 -22.81 -23.57 -2.50
C TYR A 62 -23.67 -22.39 -2.07
N VAL A 63 -23.60 -21.35 -2.92
CA VAL A 63 -24.50 -20.20 -2.88
C VAL A 63 -25.17 -20.08 -4.25
N ILE A 64 -26.49 -19.89 -4.28
CA ILE A 64 -27.25 -19.61 -5.50
C ILE A 64 -27.76 -18.18 -5.45
N LEU A 65 -27.44 -17.40 -6.48
CA LEU A 65 -27.90 -16.04 -6.68
C LEU A 65 -28.99 -16.02 -7.75
N GLU A 66 -30.11 -15.33 -7.47
CA GLU A 66 -31.21 -15.17 -8.42
C GLU A 66 -31.12 -13.83 -9.13
N ASN A 67 -31.27 -13.84 -10.46
CA ASN A 67 -31.39 -12.69 -11.35
C ASN A 67 -32.77 -12.65 -12.00
N PRO A 68 -33.84 -12.31 -11.23
CA PRO A 68 -35.22 -12.51 -11.68
C PRO A 68 -35.61 -11.62 -12.85
N LYS A 69 -34.92 -10.50 -13.06
CA LYS A 69 -35.17 -9.53 -14.14
C LYS A 69 -34.32 -9.75 -15.38
N GLY A 70 -33.53 -10.85 -15.44
CA GLY A 70 -32.66 -11.15 -16.57
C GLY A 70 -31.66 -10.03 -16.89
N LYS A 71 -31.21 -9.28 -15.89
CA LYS A 71 -30.19 -8.25 -16.08
C LYS A 71 -28.89 -8.87 -16.57
N GLN A 72 -28.19 -8.19 -17.41
CA GLN A 72 -26.88 -8.63 -17.88
C GLN A 72 -25.86 -8.58 -16.75
N ILE A 73 -25.28 -9.73 -16.41
CA ILE A 73 -24.27 -9.91 -15.37
C ILE A 73 -22.96 -10.28 -16.03
N ASP A 74 -21.89 -9.57 -15.67
CA ASP A 74 -20.53 -9.74 -16.19
C ASP A 74 -19.68 -10.67 -15.31
N GLY A 75 -20.09 -10.89 -14.07
CA GLY A 75 -19.36 -11.69 -13.09
C GLY A 75 -19.91 -11.54 -11.67
N LEU A 76 -19.11 -11.98 -10.71
CA LEU A 76 -19.37 -11.84 -9.28
C LEU A 76 -18.23 -11.06 -8.62
N SER A 77 -18.54 -10.31 -7.58
CA SER A 77 -17.57 -9.77 -6.63
C SER A 77 -17.62 -10.60 -5.37
N TYR A 78 -16.49 -11.18 -5.02
CA TYR A 78 -16.30 -11.99 -3.83
C TYR A 78 -15.38 -11.30 -2.84
N ALA A 79 -15.70 -11.34 -1.55
CA ALA A 79 -14.77 -10.96 -0.51
C ALA A 79 -14.79 -11.99 0.64
N THR A 80 -13.61 -12.26 1.18
CA THR A 80 -13.50 -13.08 2.39
C THR A 80 -14.04 -12.32 3.60
N TRP A 81 -14.40 -13.05 4.64
CA TRP A 81 -14.68 -12.44 5.94
C TRP A 81 -13.40 -11.85 6.55
N SER A 82 -13.48 -10.61 7.01
CA SER A 82 -12.34 -9.80 7.45
C SER A 82 -12.05 -9.90 8.96
N GLY A 83 -12.58 -10.83 9.68
CA GLY A 83 -12.44 -10.89 11.15
C GLY A 83 -11.87 -12.19 11.70
N GLY A 84 -11.48 -13.13 10.86
CA GLY A 84 -11.13 -14.47 11.27
C GLY A 84 -9.70 -14.90 10.98
N ASN A 85 -9.43 -16.11 11.39
CA ASN A 85 -8.18 -16.83 11.18
C ASN A 85 -8.09 -17.48 9.78
N GLY A 86 -8.92 -17.07 8.83
CA GLY A 86 -8.98 -17.63 7.48
C GLY A 86 -9.78 -18.95 7.35
N ASN A 87 -10.30 -19.48 8.44
CA ASN A 87 -11.03 -20.76 8.42
C ASN A 87 -12.32 -20.64 7.60
N GLY A 88 -12.49 -21.53 6.64
CA GLY A 88 -13.61 -21.56 5.72
C GLY A 88 -13.48 -20.63 4.51
N GLN A 89 -12.38 -19.92 4.31
CA GLN A 89 -12.18 -19.09 3.11
C GLN A 89 -12.17 -19.95 1.85
N VAL A 90 -12.93 -19.54 0.84
CA VAL A 90 -13.02 -20.27 -0.43
C VAL A 90 -11.69 -20.19 -1.18
N GLN A 91 -11.13 -21.33 -1.49
CA GLN A 91 -9.88 -21.45 -2.27
C GLN A 91 -10.13 -21.78 -3.74
N ALA A 92 -11.12 -22.64 -4.00
CA ALA A 92 -11.50 -23.01 -5.36
C ALA A 92 -13.02 -23.05 -5.52
N PHE A 93 -13.46 -22.73 -6.72
CA PHE A 93 -14.88 -22.63 -7.04
C PHE A 93 -15.21 -23.09 -8.46
N ALA A 94 -16.49 -23.40 -8.69
CA ALA A 94 -17.09 -23.56 -10.00
C ALA A 94 -18.37 -22.73 -10.12
N ILE A 95 -18.58 -22.09 -11.26
CA ILE A 95 -19.80 -21.33 -11.57
C ILE A 95 -20.64 -22.11 -12.53
N HIS A 96 -21.89 -22.36 -12.14
CA HIS A 96 -22.91 -22.93 -13.02
C HIS A 96 -24.03 -21.93 -13.23
N LEU A 97 -24.66 -21.99 -14.41
CA LEU A 97 -25.77 -21.14 -14.79
C LEU A 97 -27.01 -21.98 -15.07
N SER A 98 -28.19 -21.47 -14.71
CA SER A 98 -29.45 -22.15 -14.93
C SER A 98 -30.57 -21.14 -15.20
N ASP A 99 -31.57 -21.54 -15.98
CA ASP A 99 -32.81 -20.78 -16.16
C ASP A 99 -33.89 -21.13 -15.14
N ASP A 100 -33.90 -22.38 -14.64
CA ASP A 100 -34.92 -22.91 -13.74
C ASP A 100 -34.45 -23.20 -12.31
N GLY A 101 -33.11 -23.09 -12.09
CA GLY A 101 -32.51 -23.40 -10.79
C GLY A 101 -32.43 -24.88 -10.43
N LYS A 102 -32.79 -25.78 -11.36
CA LYS A 102 -32.80 -27.24 -11.18
C LYS A 102 -31.75 -27.92 -12.04
N TYR A 103 -31.67 -27.55 -13.32
CA TYR A 103 -30.69 -28.08 -14.27
C TYR A 103 -29.53 -27.11 -14.44
N TRP A 104 -28.30 -27.54 -14.15
CA TRP A 104 -27.15 -26.67 -14.01
C TRP A 104 -26.10 -26.84 -15.11
N GLY A 105 -26.05 -27.97 -15.79
CA GLY A 105 -25.04 -28.26 -16.80
C GLY A 105 -23.60 -28.22 -16.29
N ASP A 106 -22.67 -28.20 -17.23
CA ASP A 106 -21.25 -28.04 -16.91
C ASP A 106 -20.93 -26.64 -16.37
N PRO A 107 -19.87 -26.49 -15.57
CA PRO A 107 -19.47 -25.20 -15.08
C PRO A 107 -19.00 -24.29 -16.22
N VAL A 108 -19.54 -23.07 -16.29
CA VAL A 108 -19.11 -22.06 -17.26
C VAL A 108 -17.75 -21.42 -16.90
N LEU A 109 -17.35 -21.57 -15.64
CA LEU A 109 -16.08 -21.08 -15.12
C LEU A 109 -15.68 -21.90 -13.90
N THR A 110 -14.41 -22.30 -13.87
CA THR A 110 -13.76 -22.79 -12.65
C THR A 110 -12.57 -21.91 -12.34
N GLY A 111 -12.22 -21.74 -11.07
CA GLY A 111 -11.12 -20.88 -10.69
C GLY A 111 -10.65 -21.08 -9.27
N ALA A 112 -9.54 -20.43 -8.95
CA ALA A 112 -9.00 -20.33 -7.61
C ALA A 112 -9.03 -18.88 -7.13
N LEU A 113 -9.28 -18.69 -5.84
CA LEU A 113 -9.26 -17.40 -5.16
C LEU A 113 -7.99 -17.31 -4.31
N ALA A 114 -7.40 -16.13 -4.28
CA ALA A 114 -6.31 -15.88 -3.35
C ALA A 114 -6.87 -15.87 -1.92
N ILE A 115 -6.17 -16.50 -1.00
CA ILE A 115 -6.47 -16.39 0.43
C ILE A 115 -6.09 -14.98 0.85
N HIS A 116 -7.08 -14.15 1.07
CA HIS A 116 -6.90 -12.80 1.61
C HIS A 116 -7.62 -12.73 2.96
N PRO A 117 -6.88 -12.76 4.05
CA PRO A 117 -7.47 -12.68 5.40
C PRO A 117 -8.19 -11.34 5.68
N TRP A 118 -8.22 -10.42 4.72
CA TRP A 118 -8.57 -9.00 4.91
C TRP A 118 -9.88 -8.57 4.27
N GLY A 119 -10.63 -9.47 3.69
CA GLY A 119 -11.89 -9.11 3.05
C GLY A 119 -11.74 -8.27 1.77
N ASN A 120 -10.59 -8.31 1.11
CA ASN A 120 -10.40 -7.65 -0.18
C ASN A 120 -11.34 -8.24 -1.23
N GLU A 121 -12.00 -7.37 -1.98
CA GLU A 121 -12.88 -7.80 -3.05
C GLU A 121 -12.09 -8.33 -4.24
N GLN A 122 -12.45 -9.52 -4.67
CA GLN A 122 -11.88 -10.21 -5.83
C GLN A 122 -12.96 -10.33 -6.92
N PRO A 123 -12.73 -9.77 -8.12
CA PRO A 123 -13.66 -9.94 -9.22
C PRO A 123 -13.54 -11.36 -9.82
N ILE A 124 -14.68 -12.02 -9.98
CA ILE A 124 -14.83 -13.31 -10.67
C ILE A 124 -15.58 -13.02 -11.95
N LEU A 125 -14.89 -12.90 -13.07
CA LEU A 125 -15.47 -12.48 -14.33
C LEU A 125 -15.84 -13.68 -15.19
N PHE A 126 -17.05 -13.66 -15.73
CA PHE A 126 -17.52 -14.71 -16.59
C PHE A 126 -16.88 -14.63 -17.98
N PRO A 127 -16.59 -15.76 -18.65
CA PRO A 127 -16.07 -15.77 -20.02
C PRO A 127 -17.02 -15.07 -21.00
N LYS A 128 -18.34 -15.17 -20.75
CA LYS A 128 -19.39 -14.46 -21.48
C LYS A 128 -20.37 -13.88 -20.48
N LYS A 129 -20.86 -12.66 -20.75
CA LYS A 129 -21.95 -12.05 -19.97
C LYS A 129 -23.18 -12.96 -19.99
N THR A 130 -23.92 -12.97 -18.91
CA THR A 130 -25.08 -13.83 -18.78
C THR A 130 -26.33 -13.05 -18.36
N THR A 131 -27.47 -13.47 -18.86
CA THR A 131 -28.80 -13.03 -18.41
C THR A 131 -29.56 -14.16 -17.68
N LYS A 132 -28.89 -15.30 -17.47
CA LYS A 132 -29.47 -16.46 -16.82
C LYS A 132 -30.07 -16.10 -15.46
N ARG A 133 -31.20 -16.73 -15.15
CA ARG A 133 -31.96 -16.43 -13.94
C ARG A 133 -31.25 -16.86 -12.66
N PHE A 134 -30.52 -17.99 -12.69
CA PHE A 134 -29.82 -18.51 -11.53
C PHE A 134 -28.33 -18.69 -11.81
N ILE A 135 -27.50 -18.28 -10.83
CA ILE A 135 -26.07 -18.40 -10.84
C ILE A 135 -25.68 -19.17 -9.59
N LYS A 136 -25.06 -20.33 -9.74
CA LYS A 136 -24.58 -21.16 -8.62
C LYS A 136 -23.07 -20.99 -8.48
N PHE A 137 -22.68 -20.50 -7.34
CA PHE A 137 -21.29 -20.44 -6.88
C PHE A 137 -21.06 -21.71 -6.04
N LEU A 138 -20.50 -22.73 -6.65
CA LEU A 138 -20.15 -23.99 -6.00
C LEU A 138 -18.73 -23.87 -5.43
N ILE A 139 -18.60 -24.16 -4.13
CA ILE A 139 -17.31 -24.16 -3.43
C ILE A 139 -16.72 -25.55 -3.56
N THR A 140 -15.62 -25.67 -4.31
CA THR A 140 -14.94 -26.93 -4.58
C THR A 140 -13.79 -27.18 -3.60
N ASP A 141 -13.24 -26.10 -3.02
CA ASP A 141 -12.23 -26.17 -1.97
C ASP A 141 -12.28 -24.93 -1.08
N ALA A 142 -11.96 -25.10 0.22
CA ALA A 142 -11.90 -24.01 1.20
C ALA A 142 -10.77 -24.26 2.19
N HIS A 143 -10.11 -23.18 2.61
CA HIS A 143 -9.07 -23.22 3.63
C HIS A 143 -9.68 -23.61 4.99
N THR A 144 -9.18 -24.68 5.59
CA THR A 144 -9.61 -25.10 6.92
C THR A 144 -8.41 -25.41 7.80
N LEU A 145 -8.46 -24.92 9.04
CA LEU A 145 -7.36 -25.08 9.99
C LEU A 145 -7.34 -26.48 10.66
N ASP A 146 -8.43 -27.19 10.62
CA ASP A 146 -8.63 -28.46 11.35
C ASP A 146 -9.15 -29.61 10.46
N GLY A 147 -9.04 -29.46 9.15
CA GLY A 147 -9.44 -30.47 8.18
C GLY A 147 -10.95 -30.67 8.03
N ARG A 148 -11.79 -29.88 8.72
CA ARG A 148 -13.24 -29.93 8.55
C ARG A 148 -13.64 -29.21 7.27
N SER A 149 -14.53 -29.82 6.48
CA SER A 149 -15.09 -29.15 5.30
C SER A 149 -16.07 -28.05 5.73
N LEU A 150 -15.59 -26.82 5.77
CA LEU A 150 -16.32 -25.61 6.14
C LEU A 150 -16.16 -24.57 5.04
N ALA A 151 -17.13 -23.67 4.90
CA ALA A 151 -17.01 -22.52 3.99
C ALA A 151 -17.59 -21.26 4.62
N SER A 152 -16.93 -20.12 4.36
CA SER A 152 -17.37 -18.80 4.81
C SER A 152 -17.17 -17.76 3.69
N ILE A 153 -18.09 -16.80 3.60
CA ILE A 153 -18.08 -15.72 2.63
C ILE A 153 -18.48 -14.43 3.33
N GLY A 154 -17.61 -13.42 3.30
CA GLY A 154 -17.92 -12.09 3.84
C GLY A 154 -18.84 -11.31 2.91
N LYS A 155 -18.61 -11.37 1.60
CA LYS A 155 -19.42 -10.67 0.61
C LYS A 155 -19.49 -11.44 -0.70
N LEU A 156 -20.68 -11.48 -1.30
CA LEU A 156 -20.90 -12.02 -2.64
C LEU A 156 -21.99 -11.20 -3.34
N ASP A 157 -21.58 -10.43 -4.34
CA ASP A 157 -22.47 -9.57 -5.11
C ASP A 157 -22.28 -9.80 -6.62
N VAL A 158 -23.27 -9.37 -7.41
CA VAL A 158 -23.19 -9.41 -8.86
C VAL A 158 -22.42 -8.22 -9.42
N MET A 159 -21.74 -8.44 -10.53
CA MET A 159 -21.06 -7.39 -11.30
C MET A 159 -21.78 -7.15 -12.61
N THR A 160 -22.12 -5.88 -12.86
CA THR A 160 -22.78 -5.45 -14.08
C THR A 160 -21.97 -4.37 -14.78
N THR A 161 -22.04 -4.30 -16.11
CA THR A 161 -21.41 -3.20 -16.84
C THR A 161 -22.15 -1.90 -16.52
N LEU A 162 -21.43 -0.90 -16.00
CA LEU A 162 -21.94 0.47 -16.00
C LEU A 162 -21.80 1.04 -17.41
N SER A 163 -22.90 1.51 -17.99
CA SER A 163 -22.78 2.47 -19.06
C SER A 163 -22.22 3.77 -18.46
N ARG A 164 -20.99 4.08 -18.75
CA ARG A 164 -20.42 5.39 -18.43
C ARG A 164 -21.10 6.43 -19.33
N ASN A 165 -21.92 7.29 -18.75
CA ASN A 165 -22.18 8.62 -19.26
C ASN A 165 -20.99 9.53 -18.89
N GLY A 166 -19.83 9.23 -19.39
CA GLY A 166 -18.62 9.99 -19.25
C GLY A 166 -17.82 9.74 -20.52
N SER A 167 -17.68 10.74 -21.35
CA SER A 167 -16.93 10.77 -22.58
C SER A 167 -15.47 10.35 -22.38
N THR A 168 -15.22 9.05 -22.32
CA THR A 168 -14.00 8.54 -22.92
C THR A 168 -14.32 8.51 -24.40
N ALA A 169 -13.67 9.37 -25.17
CA ALA A 169 -13.78 9.33 -26.62
C ALA A 169 -13.42 7.91 -27.06
N LYS A 170 -14.45 7.09 -27.26
CA LYS A 170 -14.29 5.79 -27.91
C LYS A 170 -13.78 6.08 -29.31
N VAL A 171 -12.60 5.57 -29.65
CA VAL A 171 -12.25 5.44 -31.06
C VAL A 171 -13.24 4.43 -31.60
N THR A 172 -14.27 4.93 -32.28
CA THR A 172 -15.19 4.07 -33.00
C THR A 172 -14.52 3.75 -34.33
N VAL A 173 -13.95 2.56 -34.42
CA VAL A 173 -13.40 2.05 -35.67
C VAL A 173 -14.58 1.74 -36.56
N SER A 174 -14.84 2.61 -37.53
CA SER A 174 -16.03 2.52 -38.40
C SER A 174 -15.80 1.60 -39.58
N SER A 175 -14.59 1.51 -40.10
CA SER A 175 -14.31 0.82 -41.37
C SER A 175 -13.24 -0.26 -41.30
N ARG A 176 -12.45 -0.33 -40.25
CA ARG A 176 -11.26 -1.20 -40.10
C ARG A 176 -10.23 -0.99 -41.23
N SER A 177 -10.16 0.23 -41.74
CA SER A 177 -9.25 0.63 -42.80
C SER A 177 -7.82 0.84 -42.25
N PRO A 178 -6.80 0.94 -43.10
CA PRO A 178 -5.47 1.39 -42.73
C PRO A 178 -5.47 2.73 -41.99
N GLU A 179 -6.35 3.65 -42.34
CA GLU A 179 -6.50 4.97 -41.72
C GLU A 179 -7.01 4.81 -40.27
N ASP A 180 -8.00 3.95 -40.03
CA ASP A 180 -8.47 3.63 -38.67
C ASP A 180 -7.34 2.98 -37.84
N LEU A 181 -6.56 2.08 -38.46
CA LEU A 181 -5.41 1.45 -37.82
C LEU A 181 -4.38 2.49 -37.41
N LYS A 182 -4.06 3.43 -38.32
CA LYS A 182 -3.15 4.54 -38.03
C LYS A 182 -3.61 5.39 -36.84
N GLN A 183 -4.90 5.73 -36.82
CA GLN A 183 -5.48 6.50 -35.70
C GLN A 183 -5.40 5.77 -34.36
N VAL A 184 -5.68 4.46 -34.35
CA VAL A 184 -5.57 3.63 -33.13
C VAL A 184 -4.15 3.60 -32.62
N VAL A 185 -3.16 3.34 -33.50
CA VAL A 185 -1.74 3.27 -33.14
C VAL A 185 -1.25 4.64 -32.69
N LYS A 186 -1.58 5.71 -33.43
CA LYS A 186 -1.19 7.09 -33.10
C LYS A 186 -1.69 7.52 -31.72
N ARG A 187 -2.98 7.33 -31.47
CA ARG A 187 -3.58 7.72 -30.19
C ARG A 187 -2.95 6.97 -29.01
N PHE A 188 -2.71 5.66 -29.18
CA PHE A 188 -2.05 4.87 -28.13
C PHE A 188 -0.61 5.34 -27.92
N ALA A 189 0.15 5.61 -28.99
CA ALA A 189 1.51 6.09 -28.91
C ALA A 189 1.59 7.48 -28.24
N GLU A 190 0.70 8.41 -28.60
CA GLU A 190 0.62 9.74 -27.97
C GLU A 190 0.34 9.65 -26.47
N GLN A 191 -0.52 8.72 -26.05
CA GLN A 191 -0.75 8.45 -24.63
C GLN A 191 0.46 7.81 -23.94
N ALA A 192 1.02 6.77 -24.55
CA ALA A 192 2.14 6.02 -23.99
C ALA A 192 3.41 6.89 -23.84
N PHE A 193 3.68 7.74 -24.82
CA PHE A 193 4.83 8.64 -24.83
C PHE A 193 4.54 10.01 -24.20
N SER A 194 3.30 10.26 -23.81
CA SER A 194 2.86 11.54 -23.24
C SER A 194 3.21 12.74 -24.12
N SER A 195 3.15 12.58 -25.44
CA SER A 195 3.54 13.62 -26.41
C SER A 195 2.69 13.57 -27.67
N SER A 196 2.58 14.71 -28.36
CA SER A 196 2.08 14.71 -29.75
C SER A 196 3.15 14.12 -30.68
N LEU A 197 2.73 13.26 -31.62
CA LEU A 197 3.66 12.58 -32.53
C LEU A 197 3.49 13.07 -33.97
N GLY A 198 4.63 13.37 -34.60
CA GLY A 198 4.71 13.56 -36.03
C GLY A 198 4.60 12.25 -36.80
N GLU A 199 4.47 12.35 -38.12
CA GLU A 199 4.36 11.19 -39.01
C GLU A 199 5.62 10.31 -38.95
N GLU A 200 6.81 10.90 -38.87
CA GLU A 200 8.10 10.21 -38.80
C GLU A 200 8.25 9.42 -37.50
N ASP A 201 7.82 9.99 -36.38
CA ASP A 201 7.84 9.34 -35.06
C ASP A 201 6.86 8.15 -34.98
N LEU A 202 5.73 8.25 -35.70
CA LEU A 202 4.70 7.21 -35.70
C LEU A 202 5.04 6.08 -36.65
N ALA A 203 5.75 6.38 -37.74
CA ALA A 203 5.97 5.46 -38.85
C ALA A 203 6.46 4.06 -38.43
N PRO A 204 7.47 3.90 -37.55
CA PRO A 204 7.96 2.56 -37.19
C PRO A 204 6.89 1.66 -36.56
N TYR A 205 6.02 2.23 -35.75
CA TYR A 205 4.98 1.49 -35.03
C TYR A 205 3.75 1.21 -35.92
N TYR A 206 3.40 2.19 -36.73
CA TYR A 206 2.28 2.05 -37.67
C TYR A 206 2.61 1.08 -38.81
N GLN A 207 3.83 1.15 -39.36
CA GLN A 207 4.22 0.29 -40.47
C GLN A 207 4.17 -1.19 -40.06
N ALA A 208 4.66 -1.55 -38.88
CA ALA A 208 4.57 -2.92 -38.36
C ALA A 208 3.12 -3.44 -38.26
N SER A 209 2.18 -2.54 -37.90
CA SER A 209 0.75 -2.87 -37.88
C SER A 209 0.17 -2.98 -39.30
N LEU A 210 0.58 -2.11 -40.22
CA LEU A 210 0.11 -2.08 -41.58
C LEU A 210 0.55 -3.32 -42.35
N ASP A 211 1.80 -3.71 -42.23
CA ASP A 211 2.37 -4.92 -42.85
C ASP A 211 1.58 -6.17 -42.45
N ALA A 212 1.32 -6.32 -41.16
CA ALA A 212 0.52 -7.45 -40.64
C ALA A 212 -0.94 -7.43 -41.20
N LEU A 213 -1.55 -6.25 -41.33
CA LEU A 213 -2.88 -6.13 -41.91
C LEU A 213 -2.88 -6.52 -43.41
N GLN A 214 -1.83 -6.14 -44.16
CA GLN A 214 -1.65 -6.48 -45.55
C GLN A 214 -1.35 -7.97 -45.76
N GLU A 215 -0.68 -8.61 -44.80
CA GLU A 215 -0.44 -10.06 -44.79
C GLU A 215 -1.69 -10.88 -44.43
N GLY A 216 -2.82 -10.22 -44.16
CA GLY A 216 -4.10 -10.87 -43.90
C GLY A 216 -4.46 -11.09 -42.45
N GLU A 217 -3.68 -10.51 -41.52
CA GLU A 217 -4.04 -10.55 -40.10
C GLU A 217 -5.34 -9.77 -39.83
N LYS A 218 -6.08 -10.20 -38.80
CA LYS A 218 -7.28 -9.49 -38.35
C LYS A 218 -6.92 -8.11 -37.85
N PHE A 219 -7.71 -7.10 -38.13
CA PHE A 219 -7.50 -5.70 -37.73
C PHE A 219 -7.05 -5.53 -36.27
N VAL A 220 -7.68 -6.27 -35.35
CA VAL A 220 -7.32 -6.19 -33.89
C VAL A 220 -5.94 -6.79 -33.63
N GLU A 221 -5.57 -7.85 -34.32
CA GLU A 221 -4.25 -8.48 -34.17
C GLU A 221 -3.16 -7.61 -34.80
N ALA A 222 -3.40 -7.07 -35.98
CA ALA A 222 -2.52 -6.09 -36.61
C ALA A 222 -2.31 -4.84 -35.71
N ALA A 223 -3.37 -4.28 -35.14
CA ALA A 223 -3.25 -3.16 -34.19
C ALA A 223 -2.39 -3.52 -32.99
N LYS A 224 -2.56 -4.71 -32.40
CA LYS A 224 -1.77 -5.17 -31.25
C LYS A 224 -0.26 -5.23 -31.53
N ILE A 225 0.15 -5.45 -32.77
CA ILE A 225 1.58 -5.48 -33.15
C ILE A 225 2.21 -4.10 -32.92
N GLY A 226 1.62 -3.05 -33.48
CA GLY A 226 2.09 -1.68 -33.25
C GLY A 226 2.02 -1.26 -31.78
N LEU A 227 0.93 -1.61 -31.06
CA LEU A 227 0.82 -1.32 -29.63
C LEU A 227 1.91 -2.02 -28.81
N LYS A 228 2.24 -3.26 -29.13
CA LYS A 228 3.36 -3.99 -28.48
C LYS A 228 4.70 -3.33 -28.81
N ALA A 229 4.92 -2.94 -30.07
CA ALA A 229 6.14 -2.25 -30.47
C ALA A 229 6.33 -0.94 -29.69
N ILE A 230 5.25 -0.17 -29.47
CA ILE A 230 5.26 1.04 -28.64
C ILE A 230 5.69 0.71 -27.21
N LEU A 231 5.06 -0.29 -26.58
CA LEU A 231 5.35 -0.68 -25.19
C LEU A 231 6.75 -1.29 -25.00
N CYS A 232 7.34 -1.86 -26.06
CA CYS A 232 8.70 -2.41 -26.04
C CYS A 232 9.76 -1.38 -26.47
N SER A 233 9.36 -0.19 -26.91
CA SER A 233 10.30 0.83 -27.36
C SER A 233 11.12 1.44 -26.21
N HIS A 234 12.35 1.85 -26.51
CA HIS A 234 13.17 2.59 -25.56
C HIS A 234 12.46 3.87 -25.08
N ARG A 235 11.70 4.52 -25.95
CA ARG A 235 10.94 5.74 -25.68
C ARG A 235 9.88 5.55 -24.60
N PHE A 236 9.32 4.34 -24.47
CA PHE A 236 8.39 3.99 -23.40
C PHE A 236 9.10 3.49 -22.14
N LEU A 237 10.14 2.65 -22.32
CA LEU A 237 10.80 1.95 -21.20
C LEU A 237 11.78 2.82 -20.41
N MET A 238 12.43 3.80 -21.08
CA MET A 238 13.49 4.60 -20.48
C MET A 238 13.00 5.90 -19.81
N ALA A 239 11.71 6.05 -19.63
CA ALA A 239 11.00 7.26 -19.26
C ALA A 239 11.03 8.34 -20.37
N PRO A 240 10.02 9.21 -20.45
CA PRO A 240 10.00 10.25 -21.48
C PRO A 240 11.23 11.13 -21.33
N GLY A 241 12.11 11.09 -22.33
CA GLY A 241 13.16 12.08 -22.51
C GLY A 241 12.53 13.46 -22.64
N GLU A 242 13.36 14.48 -22.71
CA GLU A 242 12.90 15.85 -22.95
C GLU A 242 12.00 15.88 -24.19
N HIS A 243 10.73 16.22 -23.97
CA HIS A 243 9.84 16.49 -25.09
C HIS A 243 10.23 17.83 -25.72
N SER A 244 10.08 17.94 -27.03
CA SER A 244 10.30 19.21 -27.76
C SER A 244 9.43 20.36 -27.22
N ASN A 245 8.31 20.06 -26.60
CA ASN A 245 7.46 21.02 -25.91
C ASN A 245 7.56 20.82 -24.38
N PRO A 246 8.08 21.79 -23.62
CA PRO A 246 8.23 21.69 -22.16
C PRO A 246 6.93 21.45 -21.38
N SER A 247 5.77 21.84 -21.93
CA SER A 247 4.46 21.59 -21.30
C SER A 247 4.14 20.10 -21.26
N TYR A 248 4.51 19.32 -22.28
CA TYR A 248 4.33 17.86 -22.25
C TYR A 248 5.25 17.18 -21.25
N THR A 249 6.52 17.64 -21.16
CA THR A 249 7.45 17.14 -20.13
C THR A 249 6.88 17.36 -18.73
N ARG A 250 6.40 18.57 -18.43
CA ARG A 250 5.77 18.90 -17.15
C ARG A 250 4.55 18.02 -16.87
N ALA A 251 3.71 17.77 -17.86
CA ALA A 251 2.53 16.90 -17.71
C ALA A 251 2.94 15.45 -17.41
N ALA A 252 3.92 14.93 -18.14
CA ALA A 252 4.42 13.58 -17.96
C ALA A 252 5.04 13.40 -16.57
N ASP A 253 5.87 14.35 -16.12
CA ASP A 253 6.53 14.31 -14.83
C ASP A 253 5.53 14.43 -13.67
N LEU A 254 4.58 15.34 -13.74
CA LEU A 254 3.53 15.44 -12.72
C LEU A 254 2.73 14.13 -12.61
N ALA A 255 2.34 13.53 -13.74
CA ALA A 255 1.61 12.27 -13.73
C ALA A 255 2.47 11.10 -13.22
N ARG A 256 3.75 11.07 -13.58
CA ARG A 256 4.71 10.09 -13.09
C ARG A 256 4.91 10.22 -11.57
N ILE A 257 5.11 11.42 -11.07
CA ILE A 257 5.39 11.66 -9.65
C ILE A 257 4.14 11.43 -8.79
N LEU A 258 3.01 12.05 -9.15
CA LEU A 258 1.81 12.06 -8.30
C LEU A 258 0.88 10.85 -8.51
N TRP A 259 0.92 10.21 -9.67
CA TRP A 259 0.02 9.10 -9.99
C TRP A 259 0.73 7.79 -10.37
N LEU A 260 2.06 7.82 -10.56
CA LEU A 260 2.80 6.68 -11.15
C LEU A 260 2.10 6.17 -12.42
N SER A 261 1.75 7.11 -13.28
CA SER A 261 0.93 6.87 -14.48
C SER A 261 1.25 7.90 -15.55
N ILE A 262 0.54 7.79 -16.68
CA ILE A 262 0.55 8.78 -17.75
C ILE A 262 -0.38 9.96 -17.47
N PRO A 263 -0.19 11.12 -18.11
CA PRO A 263 -1.10 12.26 -18.04
C PRO A 263 -2.53 11.90 -18.43
N ASP A 264 -3.49 12.56 -17.79
CA ASP A 264 -4.89 12.49 -18.22
C ASP A 264 -5.22 13.47 -19.34
N ASP A 265 -6.45 13.39 -19.87
CA ASP A 265 -6.90 14.22 -20.99
C ASP A 265 -6.80 15.73 -20.66
N GLU A 266 -7.01 16.13 -19.41
CA GLU A 266 -6.87 17.54 -18.98
C GLU A 266 -5.41 18.01 -19.05
N MET A 267 -4.48 17.21 -18.55
CA MET A 267 -3.06 17.51 -18.61
C MET A 267 -2.58 17.61 -20.07
N LEU A 268 -3.00 16.67 -20.91
CA LEU A 268 -2.67 16.67 -22.35
C LEU A 268 -3.28 17.88 -23.07
N ARG A 269 -4.52 18.26 -22.74
CA ARG A 269 -5.17 19.45 -23.28
C ARG A 269 -4.42 20.74 -22.94
N LEU A 270 -4.01 20.88 -21.68
CA LEU A 270 -3.21 22.02 -21.21
C LEU A 270 -1.86 22.08 -21.92
N SER A 271 -1.22 20.91 -22.11
CA SER A 271 0.06 20.83 -22.81
C SER A 271 -0.04 21.22 -24.28
N LYS A 272 -1.09 20.77 -24.98
CA LYS A 272 -1.35 21.14 -26.39
C LYS A 272 -1.49 22.64 -26.62
N THR A 273 -2.02 23.35 -25.63
CA THR A 273 -2.25 24.80 -25.72
C THR A 273 -1.17 25.62 -25.01
N ASP A 274 -0.12 24.99 -24.59
CA ASP A 274 1.01 25.55 -23.80
C ASP A 274 0.53 26.31 -22.54
N LYS A 275 -0.57 25.88 -21.96
CA LYS A 275 -1.16 26.46 -20.73
C LYS A 275 -0.71 25.78 -19.46
N LEU A 276 0.14 24.76 -19.53
CA LEU A 276 0.74 24.14 -18.34
C LEU A 276 2.02 24.91 -17.94
N SER A 277 1.84 26.19 -17.65
CA SER A 277 2.91 27.07 -17.16
C SER A 277 3.24 26.79 -15.69
N ALA A 278 4.30 27.41 -15.20
CA ALA A 278 4.72 27.30 -13.79
C ALA A 278 3.60 27.75 -12.81
N GLU A 279 2.78 28.74 -13.21
CA GLU A 279 1.65 29.24 -12.43
C GLU A 279 0.45 28.28 -12.42
N ALA A 280 0.31 27.46 -13.45
CA ALA A 280 -0.75 26.46 -13.55
C ALA A 280 -0.42 25.18 -12.73
N ILE A 281 0.86 24.89 -12.46
CA ILE A 281 1.29 23.68 -11.73
C ILE A 281 0.60 23.57 -10.38
N PRO A 282 0.52 24.58 -9.49
CA PRO A 282 -0.13 24.45 -8.18
C PRO A 282 -1.59 24.00 -8.26
N VAL A 283 -2.34 24.50 -9.24
CA VAL A 283 -3.74 24.12 -9.47
C VAL A 283 -3.84 22.65 -9.88
N GLN A 284 -2.96 22.19 -10.78
CA GLN A 284 -2.94 20.81 -11.19
C GLN A 284 -2.46 19.88 -10.08
N VAL A 285 -1.48 20.27 -9.29
CA VAL A 285 -1.01 19.50 -8.12
C VAL A 285 -2.15 19.31 -7.12
N ASP A 286 -2.92 20.35 -6.77
CA ASP A 286 -4.06 20.23 -5.86
C ASP A 286 -5.13 19.29 -6.42
N ARG A 287 -5.47 19.41 -7.71
CA ARG A 287 -6.40 18.49 -8.39
C ARG A 287 -5.90 17.05 -8.37
N MET A 288 -4.62 16.85 -8.68
CA MET A 288 -4.01 15.53 -8.80
C MET A 288 -3.85 14.84 -7.44
N ILE A 289 -3.57 15.57 -6.39
CA ILE A 289 -3.52 15.04 -5.01
C ILE A 289 -4.91 14.57 -4.57
N LYS A 290 -5.97 15.29 -4.91
CA LYS A 290 -7.36 14.91 -4.60
C LYS A 290 -7.85 13.70 -5.40
N ASP A 291 -7.21 13.35 -6.50
CA ASP A 291 -7.56 12.19 -7.31
C ASP A 291 -7.14 10.88 -6.60
N PRO A 292 -7.99 9.84 -6.56
CA PRO A 292 -7.64 8.55 -5.93
C PRO A 292 -6.34 7.90 -6.43
N ARG A 293 -5.86 8.25 -7.62
CA ARG A 293 -4.58 7.78 -8.17
C ARG A 293 -3.38 8.23 -7.34
N SER A 294 -3.49 9.35 -6.60
CA SER A 294 -2.44 9.88 -5.72
C SER A 294 -2.01 8.90 -4.61
N ARG A 295 -2.87 7.97 -4.23
CA ARG A 295 -2.53 6.90 -3.27
C ARG A 295 -1.35 6.04 -3.72
N ARG A 296 -1.10 5.95 -5.03
CA ARG A 296 0.09 5.26 -5.54
C ARG A 296 1.37 6.01 -5.17
N MET A 297 1.33 7.33 -5.24
CA MET A 297 2.44 8.19 -4.78
C MET A 297 2.66 8.00 -3.28
N ILE A 298 1.60 8.05 -2.46
CA ILE A 298 1.71 7.84 -1.00
C ILE A 298 2.37 6.48 -0.69
N HIS A 299 1.85 5.40 -1.27
CA HIS A 299 2.43 4.06 -1.11
C HIS A 299 3.91 4.01 -1.53
N SER A 300 4.24 4.53 -2.72
CA SER A 300 5.60 4.52 -3.24
C SER A 300 6.55 5.40 -2.41
N PHE A 301 6.10 6.58 -1.97
CA PHE A 301 6.88 7.50 -1.17
C PHE A 301 7.15 6.96 0.23
N CYS A 302 6.12 6.41 0.92
CA CYS A 302 6.31 5.72 2.20
C CYS A 302 7.34 4.59 2.09
N ASN A 303 7.24 3.77 1.06
CA ASN A 303 8.17 2.66 0.83
C ASN A 303 9.61 3.12 0.62
N GLN A 304 9.84 4.27 -0.02
CA GLN A 304 11.17 4.81 -0.29
C GLN A 304 11.73 5.60 0.90
N TRP A 305 10.94 6.53 1.42
CA TRP A 305 11.37 7.42 2.49
C TRP A 305 11.54 6.71 3.83
N LEU A 306 10.54 5.88 4.20
CA LEU A 306 10.45 5.25 5.52
C LEU A 306 11.03 3.81 5.54
N ASP A 307 11.64 3.37 4.44
CA ASP A 307 12.19 2.03 4.25
C ASP A 307 11.16 0.88 4.41
N LEU A 308 9.88 1.16 4.16
CA LEU A 308 8.83 0.14 4.28
C LEU A 308 8.93 -0.95 3.21
N ARG A 309 9.77 -0.81 2.17
CA ARG A 309 10.14 -1.90 1.25
C ARG A 309 10.79 -3.07 1.98
N SER A 310 11.46 -2.79 3.09
CA SER A 310 12.11 -3.80 3.94
C SER A 310 11.16 -4.41 4.98
N PHE A 311 9.93 -3.95 5.08
CA PHE A 311 8.97 -4.33 6.12
C PHE A 311 8.76 -5.86 6.26
N ASN A 312 8.76 -6.59 5.16
CA ASN A 312 8.57 -8.05 5.15
C ASN A 312 9.87 -8.85 5.12
N LYS A 313 11.07 -8.21 5.21
CA LYS A 313 12.35 -8.93 5.24
C LYS A 313 12.54 -9.71 6.54
N VAL A 314 11.98 -9.20 7.64
CA VAL A 314 12.08 -9.83 8.97
C VAL A 314 10.68 -10.08 9.50
N ALA A 315 10.44 -11.30 9.97
CA ALA A 315 9.18 -11.68 10.62
C ALA A 315 9.40 -11.74 12.14
N PRO A 316 8.54 -11.08 12.95
CA PRO A 316 8.60 -11.22 14.40
C PRO A 316 8.42 -12.66 14.85
N SER A 317 9.20 -13.08 15.84
CA SER A 317 9.12 -14.41 16.42
C SER A 317 7.76 -14.65 17.08
N LEU A 318 6.96 -15.57 16.57
CA LEU A 318 5.64 -15.90 17.13
C LEU A 318 5.71 -16.45 18.56
N LYS A 319 6.89 -16.92 19.01
CA LYS A 319 7.10 -17.34 20.41
C LYS A 319 7.18 -16.15 21.35
N LEU A 320 7.76 -15.05 20.89
CA LEU A 320 7.91 -13.80 21.66
C LEU A 320 6.69 -12.90 21.52
N TYR A 321 6.11 -12.90 20.33
CA TYR A 321 5.02 -12.04 19.95
C TYR A 321 3.82 -12.88 19.45
N PRO A 322 3.19 -13.68 20.33
CA PRO A 322 2.16 -14.65 19.93
C PRO A 322 0.90 -13.99 19.37
N LEU A 323 0.71 -12.71 19.63
CA LEU A 323 -0.39 -11.92 19.08
C LEU A 323 -0.06 -11.29 17.71
N TYR A 324 1.20 -11.40 17.26
CA TYR A 324 1.57 -10.96 15.92
C TYR A 324 1.06 -11.99 14.89
N ASN A 325 0.33 -11.52 13.88
CA ASN A 325 -0.23 -12.35 12.82
C ASN A 325 -0.26 -11.59 11.49
N ASP A 326 -0.62 -12.29 10.42
CA ASP A 326 -0.69 -11.70 9.08
C ASP A 326 -1.65 -10.50 9.00
N LEU A 327 -2.71 -10.49 9.80
CA LEU A 327 -3.65 -9.38 9.88
C LEU A 327 -2.97 -8.11 10.41
N LEU A 328 -2.22 -8.24 11.48
CA LEU A 328 -1.44 -7.13 12.01
C LEU A 328 -0.36 -6.70 11.04
N ASN A 329 0.36 -7.67 10.45
CA ASN A 329 1.39 -7.41 9.43
C ASN A 329 0.85 -6.62 8.24
N HIS A 330 -0.39 -6.86 7.84
CA HIS A 330 -1.03 -6.12 6.75
C HIS A 330 -1.39 -4.69 7.15
N PHE A 331 -1.97 -4.48 8.34
CA PHE A 331 -2.48 -3.17 8.71
C PHE A 331 -1.42 -2.17 9.19
N LEU A 332 -0.27 -2.64 9.66
CA LEU A 332 0.81 -1.76 10.12
C LEU A 332 1.30 -0.78 9.03
N PRO A 333 1.62 -1.19 7.79
CA PRO A 333 1.97 -0.23 6.74
C PRO A 333 0.80 0.66 6.33
N LEU A 334 -0.43 0.13 6.32
CA LEU A 334 -1.63 0.88 5.94
C LEU A 334 -1.95 2.01 6.93
N GLU A 335 -1.60 1.88 8.22
CA GLU A 335 -1.65 2.98 9.17
C GLU A 335 -0.80 4.16 8.68
N THR A 336 0.44 3.88 8.34
CA THR A 336 1.41 4.91 7.92
C THR A 336 0.99 5.56 6.61
N GLU A 337 0.52 4.77 5.65
CA GLU A 337 0.02 5.29 4.38
C GLU A 337 -1.23 6.18 4.57
N ALA A 338 -2.21 5.71 5.36
CA ALA A 338 -3.42 6.48 5.64
C ALA A 338 -3.13 7.78 6.42
N TYR A 339 -2.16 7.72 7.33
CA TYR A 339 -1.71 8.88 8.08
C TYR A 339 -1.07 9.93 7.17
N LEU A 340 -0.09 9.55 6.36
CA LEU A 340 0.59 10.46 5.45
C LEU A 340 -0.36 10.99 4.36
N ASP A 341 -1.26 10.14 3.83
CA ASP A 341 -2.31 10.58 2.90
C ASP A 341 -3.17 11.69 3.53
N HIS A 342 -3.62 11.50 4.77
CA HIS A 342 -4.41 12.49 5.48
C HIS A 342 -3.66 13.81 5.70
N LEU A 343 -2.39 13.76 6.14
CA LEU A 343 -1.59 14.98 6.32
C LEU A 343 -1.47 15.79 5.02
N ILE A 344 -1.31 15.11 3.88
CA ILE A 344 -1.17 15.74 2.57
C ILE A 344 -2.54 16.24 2.06
N GLN A 345 -3.61 15.43 2.14
CA GLN A 345 -4.94 15.80 1.67
C GLN A 345 -5.48 17.01 2.42
N GLU A 346 -5.38 17.01 3.74
CA GLU A 346 -5.85 18.10 4.60
C GLU A 346 -4.85 19.26 4.72
N ASN A 347 -3.69 19.13 4.06
CA ASN A 347 -2.62 20.13 4.09
C ASN A 347 -2.23 20.54 5.52
N LEU A 348 -2.00 19.54 6.39
CA LEU A 348 -1.65 19.78 7.79
C LEU A 348 -0.21 20.26 7.94
N PRO A 349 0.15 20.90 9.07
CA PRO A 349 1.55 21.27 9.37
C PRO A 349 2.49 20.07 9.33
N VAL A 350 3.71 20.30 8.88
CA VAL A 350 4.75 19.27 8.78
C VAL A 350 5.15 18.68 10.14
N ASP A 351 4.93 19.43 11.22
CA ASP A 351 5.20 19.04 12.60
C ASP A 351 4.43 17.77 13.01
N HIS A 352 3.28 17.52 12.36
CA HIS A 352 2.54 16.26 12.54
C HIS A 352 3.33 15.01 12.11
N LEU A 353 4.41 15.15 11.36
CA LEU A 353 5.33 14.02 11.10
C LEU A 353 6.04 13.54 12.38
N ILE A 354 6.20 14.44 13.36
CA ILE A 354 6.88 14.18 14.65
C ILE A 354 5.85 13.86 15.73
N ASP A 355 4.83 14.71 15.86
CA ASP A 355 3.83 14.56 16.90
C ASP A 355 2.42 14.95 16.39
N ALA A 356 1.44 14.16 16.78
CA ALA A 356 0.04 14.40 16.52
C ALA A 356 -0.80 13.68 17.57
N ASP A 357 -1.96 14.24 17.87
CA ASP A 357 -2.94 13.66 18.79
C ASP A 357 -3.83 12.60 18.12
N PHE A 358 -3.42 12.02 16.98
CA PHE A 358 -4.19 11.02 16.26
C PHE A 358 -3.33 10.07 15.43
N SER A 359 -3.92 8.94 15.05
CA SER A 359 -3.46 8.07 13.96
C SER A 359 -4.67 7.45 13.24
N PHE A 360 -4.40 6.56 12.29
CA PHE A 360 -5.43 5.80 11.57
C PHE A 360 -5.41 4.34 12.03
N LEU A 361 -6.44 3.96 12.77
CA LEU A 361 -6.54 2.65 13.37
C LEU A 361 -7.82 1.93 12.95
N ASN A 362 -7.71 0.62 12.92
CA ASN A 362 -8.85 -0.29 12.99
C ASN A 362 -8.81 -1.05 14.32
N GLN A 363 -9.78 -1.93 14.55
CA GLN A 363 -9.84 -2.75 15.77
C GLN A 363 -8.54 -3.52 16.03
N ARG A 364 -7.91 -4.08 14.99
CA ARG A 364 -6.72 -4.92 15.16
C ARG A 364 -5.50 -4.12 15.60
N LEU A 365 -5.28 -2.95 14.99
CA LEU A 365 -4.21 -2.02 15.40
C LEU A 365 -4.49 -1.44 16.78
N ALA A 366 -5.72 -1.02 17.07
CA ALA A 366 -6.10 -0.49 18.36
C ALA A 366 -5.88 -1.51 19.49
N GLN A 367 -6.27 -2.77 19.29
CA GLN A 367 -5.97 -3.86 20.24
C GLN A 367 -4.47 -4.07 20.41
N HIS A 368 -3.69 -3.97 19.34
CA HIS A 368 -2.24 -4.11 19.39
C HIS A 368 -1.59 -2.97 20.20
N TYR A 369 -2.11 -1.77 20.06
CA TYR A 369 -1.62 -0.58 20.74
C TYR A 369 -2.21 -0.37 22.16
N GLY A 370 -3.15 -1.22 22.57
CA GLY A 370 -3.82 -1.08 23.87
C GLY A 370 -4.85 0.06 23.92
N ILE A 371 -5.37 0.50 22.76
CA ILE A 371 -6.35 1.59 22.64
C ILE A 371 -7.77 1.00 22.66
N PRO A 372 -8.59 1.29 23.67
CA PRO A 372 -9.93 0.73 23.79
C PRO A 372 -10.94 1.43 22.87
N GLY A 373 -12.14 0.84 22.72
CA GLY A 373 -13.29 1.50 22.10
C GLY A 373 -13.31 1.48 20.57
N ILE A 374 -12.30 0.94 19.90
CA ILE A 374 -12.21 0.88 18.44
C ILE A 374 -12.61 -0.50 17.96
N TYR A 375 -13.71 -0.57 17.19
CA TYR A 375 -14.27 -1.82 16.69
C TYR A 375 -14.30 -1.83 15.16
N GLY A 376 -14.03 -3.02 14.59
CA GLY A 376 -14.13 -3.31 13.17
C GLY A 376 -12.86 -3.01 12.36
N GLN A 377 -12.92 -3.33 11.07
CA GLN A 377 -11.74 -3.47 10.21
C GLN A 377 -11.37 -2.20 9.41
N ASN A 378 -12.31 -1.25 9.30
CA ASN A 378 -12.05 -0.04 8.52
C ASN A 378 -11.08 0.87 9.27
N MET A 379 -10.02 1.26 8.58
CA MET A 379 -9.12 2.31 9.03
C MET A 379 -9.90 3.61 9.20
N ARG A 380 -9.73 4.27 10.33
CA ARG A 380 -10.36 5.55 10.64
C ARG A 380 -9.45 6.40 11.49
N LYS A 381 -9.60 7.70 11.41
CA LYS A 381 -8.91 8.62 12.31
C LYS A 381 -9.37 8.36 13.74
N VAL A 382 -8.40 8.17 14.64
CA VAL A 382 -8.59 7.94 16.08
C VAL A 382 -7.75 8.94 16.82
N SER A 383 -8.38 9.78 17.63
CA SER A 383 -7.67 10.71 18.51
C SER A 383 -7.10 9.99 19.71
N PHE A 384 -5.97 10.47 20.19
CA PHE A 384 -5.27 9.95 21.35
C PHE A 384 -5.43 10.88 22.56
N GLU A 385 -5.53 10.30 23.74
CA GLU A 385 -5.40 11.05 24.97
C GLU A 385 -3.93 11.52 25.14
N PRO A 386 -3.68 12.61 25.87
CA PRO A 386 -2.34 13.22 25.98
C PRO A 386 -1.25 12.32 26.57
N ASP A 387 -1.63 11.29 27.31
CA ASP A 387 -0.71 10.31 27.93
C ASP A 387 -0.41 9.10 27.03
N VAL A 388 -1.07 9.00 25.88
CA VAL A 388 -0.82 7.93 24.92
C VAL A 388 0.52 8.19 24.20
N PRO A 389 1.53 7.33 24.33
CA PRO A 389 2.88 7.57 23.78
C PRO A 389 2.92 7.30 22.26
N ARG A 390 1.96 7.83 21.52
CA ARG A 390 1.83 7.66 20.07
C ARG A 390 1.60 9.00 19.39
N GLY A 391 1.45 8.96 18.09
CA GLY A 391 1.39 10.14 17.24
C GLY A 391 2.72 10.41 16.52
N GLY A 392 2.61 10.78 15.25
CA GLY A 392 3.77 10.93 14.37
C GLY A 392 4.38 9.61 13.90
N LEU A 393 5.27 9.72 12.91
CA LEU A 393 5.81 8.55 12.18
C LEU A 393 6.66 7.63 13.03
N MET A 394 7.46 8.17 13.97
CA MET A 394 8.42 7.41 14.78
C MET A 394 7.77 6.35 15.67
N THR A 395 6.51 6.56 16.07
CA THR A 395 5.79 5.68 16.99
C THR A 395 4.86 4.69 16.28
N MET A 396 4.86 4.67 14.95
CA MET A 396 4.06 3.74 14.15
C MET A 396 4.67 2.35 14.16
N GLY A 397 3.84 1.34 14.33
CA GLY A 397 4.30 -0.04 14.42
C GLY A 397 5.02 -0.53 13.16
N SER A 398 4.73 0.02 11.98
CA SER A 398 5.46 -0.28 10.75
C SER A 398 6.93 0.16 10.82
N VAL A 399 7.18 1.37 11.32
CA VAL A 399 8.52 1.94 11.51
C VAL A 399 9.28 1.19 12.60
N LEU A 400 8.63 0.93 13.72
CA LEU A 400 9.21 0.22 14.86
C LEU A 400 9.58 -1.23 14.51
N LYS A 401 8.80 -1.87 13.61
CA LYS A 401 9.08 -3.21 13.13
C LYS A 401 10.23 -3.26 12.11
N VAL A 402 10.26 -2.34 11.16
CA VAL A 402 11.31 -2.34 10.11
C VAL A 402 12.69 -2.04 10.68
N THR A 403 12.74 -1.47 11.87
CA THR A 403 13.96 -1.14 12.63
C THR A 403 14.26 -2.14 13.75
N ALA A 404 13.73 -3.36 13.66
CA ALA A 404 13.96 -4.46 14.60
C ALA A 404 14.41 -5.72 13.84
N ASP A 405 14.96 -6.71 14.56
CA ASP A 405 15.46 -7.95 13.97
C ASP A 405 14.46 -9.11 14.01
N GLY A 406 13.26 -8.87 14.53
CA GLY A 406 12.18 -9.85 14.70
C GLY A 406 12.23 -10.62 16.02
N PHE A 407 13.31 -10.57 16.77
CA PHE A 407 13.42 -11.10 18.12
C PHE A 407 13.40 -9.97 19.15
N ASP A 408 14.21 -8.95 18.91
CA ASP A 408 14.35 -7.82 19.81
C ASP A 408 14.39 -6.49 19.05
N THR A 409 14.44 -5.41 19.81
CA THR A 409 14.61 -4.06 19.30
C THR A 409 16.08 -3.79 19.00
N SER A 410 16.35 -2.77 18.20
CA SER A 410 17.69 -2.29 17.96
C SER A 410 17.73 -0.77 18.12
N PRO A 411 18.17 -0.25 19.28
CA PRO A 411 18.33 1.19 19.46
C PRO A 411 19.20 1.84 18.40
N ILE A 412 20.23 1.13 17.92
CA ILE A 412 21.12 1.62 16.87
C ILE A 412 20.37 1.78 15.54
N LEU A 413 19.63 0.76 15.10
CA LEU A 413 18.85 0.84 13.86
C LEU A 413 17.72 1.86 13.95
N ARG A 414 17.02 1.90 15.10
CA ARG A 414 15.97 2.91 15.36
C ARG A 414 16.55 4.31 15.37
N GLY A 415 17.66 4.50 16.07
CA GLY A 415 18.34 5.78 16.15
C GLY A 415 18.86 6.26 14.80
N ALA A 416 19.50 5.40 14.04
CA ALA A 416 19.95 5.69 12.69
C ALA A 416 18.77 6.04 11.77
N TRP A 417 17.66 5.32 11.88
CA TRP A 417 16.46 5.59 11.11
C TRP A 417 15.86 6.98 11.45
N VAL A 418 15.68 7.30 12.73
CA VAL A 418 15.17 8.61 13.17
C VAL A 418 16.13 9.72 12.75
N SER A 419 17.42 9.55 13.03
CA SER A 419 18.46 10.52 12.68
C SER A 419 18.45 10.86 11.19
N LYS A 420 18.36 9.84 10.32
CA LYS A 420 18.36 9.99 8.85
C LYS A 420 17.02 10.45 8.29
N ASN A 421 15.93 9.82 8.68
CA ASN A 421 14.63 9.97 8.01
C ASN A 421 13.76 11.07 8.62
N ILE A 422 13.98 11.39 9.90
CA ILE A 422 13.22 12.41 10.62
C ILE A 422 14.08 13.64 10.88
N ALA A 423 15.21 13.50 11.58
CA ALA A 423 16.10 14.62 11.91
C ALA A 423 16.94 15.12 10.71
N GLY A 424 16.98 14.38 9.61
CA GLY A 424 17.65 14.80 8.37
C GLY A 424 19.18 14.79 8.43
N ASN A 425 19.76 14.14 9.42
CA ASN A 425 21.21 14.04 9.57
C ASN A 425 21.81 13.13 8.48
N THR A 426 23.02 13.46 8.05
CA THR A 426 23.79 12.59 7.15
C THR A 426 24.64 11.66 8.01
N LEU A 427 24.39 10.38 7.89
CA LEU A 427 25.18 9.35 8.59
C LEU A 427 26.24 8.80 7.62
N SER A 428 27.47 8.76 8.07
CA SER A 428 28.52 8.02 7.35
C SER A 428 28.31 6.52 7.50
N PRO A 429 28.62 5.69 6.50
CA PRO A 429 28.61 4.25 6.67
C PRO A 429 29.61 3.84 7.77
N PRO A 430 29.33 2.80 8.53
CA PRO A 430 30.28 2.29 9.52
C PRO A 430 31.58 1.89 8.83
N PRO A 431 32.75 2.06 9.46
CA PRO A 431 34.01 1.55 8.94
C PRO A 431 33.94 0.02 8.73
N GLU A 432 34.57 -0.49 7.67
CA GLU A 432 34.58 -1.94 7.35
C GLU A 432 35.16 -2.81 8.47
N SER A 433 35.97 -2.23 9.35
CA SER A 433 36.65 -2.92 10.46
C SER A 433 35.86 -2.99 11.76
N VAL A 434 34.62 -2.44 11.78
CA VAL A 434 33.79 -2.48 13.01
C VAL A 434 32.96 -3.74 13.00
N GLU A 435 33.25 -4.65 13.96
CA GLU A 435 32.41 -5.80 14.23
C GLU A 435 31.01 -5.35 14.69
N ALA A 436 29.98 -6.01 14.17
CA ALA A 436 28.61 -5.79 14.65
C ALA A 436 28.54 -6.08 16.15
N ILE A 437 27.77 -5.26 16.89
CA ILE A 437 27.47 -5.57 18.30
C ILE A 437 26.56 -6.80 18.28
N GLU A 438 27.15 -7.97 18.37
CA GLU A 438 26.42 -9.19 18.64
C GLU A 438 26.23 -9.32 20.15
N PRO A 439 25.01 -9.62 20.64
CA PRO A 439 24.81 -9.96 22.04
C PRO A 439 25.69 -11.13 22.39
N GLU A 440 26.70 -10.95 23.27
CA GLU A 440 27.56 -12.04 23.72
C GLU A 440 26.70 -13.16 24.33
N HIS A 441 26.62 -14.28 23.64
CA HIS A 441 25.94 -15.45 24.12
C HIS A 441 26.71 -15.99 25.36
N GLY A 442 26.15 -15.79 26.53
CA GLY A 442 26.67 -16.48 27.76
C GLY A 442 27.07 -15.59 28.92
N LYS A 443 27.11 -14.27 28.82
CA LYS A 443 27.18 -13.39 29.99
C LYS A 443 25.79 -13.17 30.56
N GLU A 444 25.69 -13.10 31.91
CA GLU A 444 24.42 -12.76 32.56
C GLU A 444 23.91 -11.43 32.01
N ALA A 445 22.79 -11.55 31.49
CA ALA A 445 21.87 -10.67 30.82
C ALA A 445 22.05 -9.16 31.09
N ALA A 446 23.07 -8.56 30.46
CA ALA A 446 23.10 -7.13 30.30
C ALA A 446 21.94 -6.71 29.35
N THR A 447 21.26 -5.65 29.68
CA THR A 447 20.28 -5.04 28.75
C THR A 447 20.99 -4.58 27.48
N LEU A 448 20.27 -4.48 26.40
CA LEU A 448 20.84 -3.99 25.13
C LEU A 448 21.46 -2.57 25.28
N ARG A 449 20.88 -1.75 26.15
CA ARG A 449 21.44 -0.44 26.50
C ARG A 449 22.82 -0.55 27.15
N GLU A 450 22.96 -1.39 28.15
CA GLU A 450 24.26 -1.62 28.84
C GLU A 450 25.32 -2.14 27.86
N GLN A 451 24.96 -2.99 26.94
CA GLN A 451 25.88 -3.47 25.89
C GLN A 451 26.33 -2.35 24.94
N ILE A 452 25.41 -1.47 24.53
CA ILE A 452 25.73 -0.30 23.72
C ILE A 452 26.60 0.68 24.48
N GLU A 453 26.33 0.95 25.75
CA GLU A 453 27.12 1.82 26.61
C GLU A 453 28.55 1.28 26.82
N GLU A 454 28.73 -0.03 26.94
CA GLU A 454 30.04 -0.65 26.99
C GLU A 454 30.79 -0.46 25.66
N HIS A 455 30.12 -0.69 24.52
CA HIS A 455 30.70 -0.48 23.17
C HIS A 455 31.13 0.98 22.97
N ARG A 456 30.39 1.94 23.49
CA ARG A 456 30.67 3.40 23.40
C ARG A 456 31.89 3.84 24.18
N LYS A 457 32.47 3.01 25.06
CA LYS A 457 33.72 3.32 25.73
C LYS A 457 34.90 3.45 24.75
N ASN A 458 34.79 2.83 23.57
CA ASN A 458 35.73 3.04 22.47
C ASN A 458 35.47 4.41 21.82
N PRO A 459 36.42 5.36 21.79
CA PRO A 459 36.23 6.69 21.20
C PRO A 459 35.84 6.68 19.73
N ALA A 460 36.36 5.71 18.96
CA ALA A 460 36.01 5.58 17.55
C ALA A 460 34.55 5.21 17.34
N CYS A 461 33.99 4.33 18.18
CA CYS A 461 32.59 3.95 18.16
C CYS A 461 31.69 5.09 18.66
N TYR A 462 32.13 5.76 19.74
CA TYR A 462 31.40 6.88 20.34
C TYR A 462 31.11 8.03 19.35
N ALA A 463 32.03 8.32 18.44
CA ALA A 463 31.88 9.41 17.47
C ALA A 463 30.59 9.31 16.62
N CYS A 464 30.20 8.09 16.22
CA CYS A 464 28.96 7.84 15.49
C CYS A 464 27.77 7.64 16.44
N HIS A 465 27.97 6.85 17.50
CA HIS A 465 26.89 6.45 18.40
C HIS A 465 26.26 7.61 19.17
N LYS A 466 27.04 8.65 19.53
CA LYS A 466 26.51 9.84 20.20
C LYS A 466 25.39 10.56 19.42
N SER A 467 25.40 10.47 18.09
CA SER A 467 24.41 11.11 17.22
C SER A 467 23.26 10.18 16.77
N ILE A 468 23.31 8.90 17.16
CA ILE A 468 22.36 7.86 16.77
C ILE A 468 21.59 7.34 17.97
N ASP A 469 22.32 6.84 18.99
CA ASP A 469 21.74 6.09 20.09
C ASP A 469 20.67 6.84 20.90
N PRO A 470 20.79 8.16 21.18
CA PRO A 470 19.76 8.85 21.94
C PRO A 470 18.37 8.76 21.30
N TYR A 471 18.30 8.90 19.97
CA TYR A 471 17.04 8.73 19.24
C TYR A 471 16.46 7.32 19.38
N GLY A 472 17.32 6.31 19.39
CA GLY A 472 16.93 4.93 19.55
C GLY A 472 16.48 4.58 20.96
N PHE A 473 17.18 5.07 21.98
CA PHE A 473 16.81 4.86 23.37
C PHE A 473 15.43 5.40 23.71
N ALA A 474 15.06 6.59 23.19
CA ALA A 474 13.72 7.15 23.35
C ALA A 474 12.60 6.22 22.87
N LEU A 475 12.90 5.29 21.95
CA LEU A 475 11.92 4.37 21.37
C LEU A 475 11.95 2.97 21.99
N GLU A 476 12.80 2.71 23.00
CA GLU A 476 12.93 1.39 23.62
C GLU A 476 11.71 0.95 24.43
N SER A 477 10.86 1.88 24.83
CA SER A 477 9.53 1.55 25.37
C SER A 477 8.56 0.94 24.35
N PHE A 478 8.97 0.80 23.10
CA PHE A 478 8.24 0.03 22.09
C PHE A 478 9.00 -1.25 21.75
N ASP A 479 8.31 -2.38 21.78
CA ASP A 479 8.91 -3.67 21.40
C ASP A 479 9.16 -3.80 19.88
N ALA A 480 9.65 -4.95 19.43
CA ALA A 480 9.94 -5.21 18.02
C ALA A 480 8.70 -5.24 17.10
N THR A 481 7.50 -5.25 17.65
CA THR A 481 6.23 -5.18 16.91
C THR A 481 5.54 -3.82 17.04
N GLY A 482 6.15 -2.90 17.79
CA GLY A 482 5.59 -1.59 18.08
C GLY A 482 4.61 -1.55 19.26
N GLN A 483 4.51 -2.61 20.04
CA GLN A 483 3.71 -2.63 21.26
C GLN A 483 4.46 -1.95 22.41
N TRP A 484 3.71 -1.21 23.27
CA TRP A 484 4.32 -0.56 24.43
C TRP A 484 4.79 -1.56 25.47
N ARG A 485 5.99 -1.34 26.05
CA ARG A 485 6.58 -2.13 27.13
C ARG A 485 7.24 -1.24 28.18
N THR A 486 7.27 -1.70 29.43
CA THR A 486 7.95 -1.02 30.56
C THR A 486 9.18 -1.77 31.01
N GLN A 487 9.37 -3.01 30.56
CA GLN A 487 10.50 -3.85 30.95
C GLN A 487 11.20 -4.43 29.72
N TYR A 488 12.51 -4.56 29.81
CA TYR A 488 13.29 -5.29 28.82
C TYR A 488 13.00 -6.78 28.89
N ARG A 489 13.21 -7.47 27.76
CA ARG A 489 13.32 -8.92 27.69
C ARG A 489 14.76 -9.29 27.42
N VAL A 490 15.26 -10.28 28.15
CA VAL A 490 16.59 -10.83 27.93
C VAL A 490 16.48 -12.30 27.53
N LYS A 491 17.30 -12.69 26.56
CA LYS A 491 17.37 -14.06 26.07
C LYS A 491 18.09 -14.92 27.09
N LEU A 492 17.47 -16.01 27.51
CA LEU A 492 18.12 -16.99 28.38
C LEU A 492 19.05 -17.91 27.54
N PRO A 493 20.19 -18.38 28.12
CA PRO A 493 21.05 -19.36 27.46
C PRO A 493 20.26 -20.61 27.09
N HIS A 494 20.54 -21.17 25.93
CA HIS A 494 19.91 -22.40 25.48
C HIS A 494 20.37 -23.57 26.34
N PRO A 495 19.47 -24.33 26.99
CA PRO A 495 19.90 -25.55 27.69
C PRO A 495 20.46 -26.54 26.64
N ARG A 496 21.65 -27.07 26.90
CA ARG A 496 22.38 -27.99 26.00
C ARG A 496 21.72 -29.37 25.82
N THR A 497 20.58 -29.63 26.47
CA THR A 497 19.86 -30.92 26.42
C THR A 497 18.59 -30.83 25.58
N PHE A 498 18.55 -31.60 24.53
CA PHE A 498 17.56 -31.58 23.43
C PHE A 498 16.15 -32.14 23.77
N GLN A 499 15.89 -32.61 24.99
CA GLN A 499 14.68 -33.41 25.24
C GLN A 499 13.44 -32.69 25.75
N TYR A 500 13.54 -31.44 26.21
CA TYR A 500 12.38 -30.66 26.60
C TYR A 500 12.59 -29.19 26.34
N ARG A 501 11.76 -28.60 25.49
CA ARG A 501 11.76 -27.13 25.26
C ARG A 501 10.90 -26.47 26.33
N PRO A 502 11.44 -25.90 27.41
CA PRO A 502 10.65 -25.18 28.39
C PRO A 502 9.99 -23.97 27.72
N LYS A 503 8.76 -23.67 28.11
CA LYS A 503 8.12 -22.37 27.83
C LYS A 503 9.00 -21.28 28.45
N GLY A 504 9.71 -20.48 27.62
CA GLY A 504 10.39 -19.28 28.08
C GLY A 504 11.91 -19.29 27.88
N TYR A 505 12.36 -19.02 26.67
CA TYR A 505 13.76 -18.62 26.40
C TYR A 505 14.06 -17.20 26.83
N PHE A 506 13.12 -16.50 27.42
CA PHE A 506 13.21 -15.08 27.77
C PHE A 506 12.68 -14.87 29.18
N LYS A 507 13.34 -14.02 29.93
CA LYS A 507 12.84 -13.47 31.16
C LYS A 507 12.67 -11.96 31.03
N LEU A 508 11.79 -11.36 31.82
CA LEU A 508 11.75 -9.93 31.98
C LEU A 508 13.02 -9.51 32.73
N ALA A 509 13.63 -8.42 32.26
CA ALA A 509 14.79 -7.79 32.91
C ALA A 509 14.37 -6.49 33.59
N GLY A 510 15.32 -5.60 33.85
CA GLY A 510 15.06 -4.30 34.45
C GLY A 510 14.07 -3.43 33.67
N GLU A 511 13.67 -2.33 34.27
CA GLU A 511 12.82 -1.33 33.63
C GLU A 511 13.50 -0.74 32.40
N VAL A 512 12.68 -0.35 31.40
CA VAL A 512 13.18 0.31 30.18
C VAL A 512 13.68 1.71 30.59
N ASP A 513 14.94 1.98 30.31
CA ASP A 513 15.50 3.32 30.36
C ASP A 513 15.50 3.94 28.96
N ALA A 514 14.55 4.85 28.73
CA ALA A 514 14.36 5.58 27.47
C ALA A 514 15.02 6.97 27.50
N ALA A 515 15.72 7.33 28.56
CA ALA A 515 16.34 8.64 28.70
C ALA A 515 17.53 8.82 27.74
N GLY A 516 17.78 10.04 27.35
CA GLY A 516 18.88 10.38 26.45
C GLY A 516 19.21 11.87 26.47
N GLU A 517 20.22 12.24 25.66
CA GLU A 517 20.65 13.62 25.47
C GLU A 517 21.04 13.82 24.01
N ILE A 518 20.51 14.86 23.38
CA ILE A 518 20.86 15.30 22.02
C ILE A 518 21.44 16.70 22.15
N ASP A 519 22.70 16.85 21.71
CA ASP A 519 23.51 18.04 21.92
C ASP A 519 23.62 18.41 23.42
N LYS A 520 22.74 19.23 23.96
CA LYS A 520 22.69 19.60 25.40
C LYS A 520 21.29 19.42 26.00
N ASP A 521 20.35 18.99 25.18
CA ASP A 521 18.97 18.84 25.57
C ASP A 521 18.70 17.41 26.06
N LYS A 522 18.33 17.28 27.32
CA LYS A 522 17.99 16.00 27.95
C LYS A 522 16.52 15.69 27.82
N PHE A 523 16.21 14.42 27.67
CA PHE A 523 14.85 13.91 27.67
C PHE A 523 14.76 12.61 28.49
N ALA A 524 13.58 12.33 29.01
CA ALA A 524 13.33 11.11 29.81
C ALA A 524 12.71 9.99 28.93
N ASP A 525 12.04 10.34 27.84
CA ASP A 525 11.22 9.42 27.05
C ASP A 525 10.95 9.96 25.64
N VAL A 526 10.07 9.28 24.90
CA VAL A 526 9.66 9.67 23.55
C VAL A 526 8.96 11.03 23.50
N PHE A 527 8.24 11.44 24.54
CA PHE A 527 7.59 12.76 24.56
C PHE A 527 8.63 13.88 24.63
N GLY A 528 9.67 13.68 25.46
CA GLY A 528 10.81 14.60 25.54
C GLY A 528 11.56 14.68 24.21
N LEU A 529 11.81 13.55 23.55
CA LEU A 529 12.42 13.53 22.21
C LEU A 529 11.60 14.30 21.19
N LYS A 530 10.28 14.10 21.14
CA LYS A 530 9.39 14.82 20.22
C LYS A 530 9.50 16.33 20.41
N LYS A 531 9.52 16.82 21.66
CA LYS A 531 9.69 18.25 21.97
C LYS A 531 11.00 18.82 21.43
N ILE A 532 12.10 18.08 21.58
CA ILE A 532 13.42 18.49 21.06
C ILE A 532 13.37 18.57 19.52
N LEU A 533 12.79 17.58 18.86
CA LEU A 533 12.68 17.59 17.40
C LEU A 533 11.81 18.76 16.90
N LEU A 534 10.70 19.05 17.57
CA LEU A 534 9.78 20.13 17.21
C LEU A 534 10.35 21.53 17.48
N SER A 535 11.46 21.67 18.23
CA SER A 535 12.11 22.98 18.43
C SER A 535 12.72 23.57 17.15
N ASP A 536 12.95 22.74 16.12
CA ASP A 536 13.48 23.16 14.82
C ASP A 536 12.57 22.70 13.67
N HIS A 537 11.42 23.37 13.51
CA HIS A 537 10.45 23.08 12.46
C HIS A 537 11.06 23.23 11.04
N LYS A 538 12.01 24.14 10.84
CA LYS A 538 12.68 24.31 9.54
C LYS A 538 13.48 23.07 9.15
N LYS A 539 14.14 22.45 10.11
CA LYS A 539 14.90 21.22 9.89
C LYS A 539 13.96 20.07 9.49
N ILE A 540 12.80 19.96 10.15
CA ILE A 540 11.78 18.95 9.82
C ILE A 540 11.25 19.21 8.40
N ALA A 541 10.82 20.43 8.10
CA ALA A 541 10.32 20.83 6.80
C ALA A 541 11.36 20.59 5.69
N TYR A 542 12.63 20.97 5.94
CA TYR A 542 13.71 20.75 5.01
C TYR A 542 13.94 19.27 4.72
N ASN A 543 13.97 18.43 5.76
CA ASN A 543 14.15 17.00 5.56
C ASN A 543 12.99 16.41 4.73
N PHE A 544 11.75 16.81 5.03
CA PHE A 544 10.58 16.36 4.27
C PHE A 544 10.69 16.73 2.78
N ILE A 545 10.94 18.01 2.45
CA ILE A 545 11.03 18.43 1.05
C ILE A 545 12.25 17.82 0.34
N LYS A 546 13.37 17.62 1.04
CA LYS A 546 14.54 16.92 0.51
C LYS A 546 14.19 15.47 0.15
N LYS A 547 13.48 14.74 1.03
CA LYS A 547 13.02 13.38 0.76
C LYS A 547 12.02 13.31 -0.38
N PHE A 548 11.12 14.29 -0.45
CA PHE A 548 10.18 14.36 -1.55
C PHE A 548 10.87 14.73 -2.87
N PHE A 549 11.88 15.60 -2.85
CA PHE A 549 12.71 15.91 -4.02
C PHE A 549 13.45 14.65 -4.51
N GLU A 550 14.09 13.90 -3.61
CA GLU A 550 14.76 12.63 -3.93
C GLU A 550 13.77 11.64 -4.58
N TYR A 551 12.55 11.55 -4.06
CA TYR A 551 11.49 10.73 -4.64
C TYR A 551 11.07 11.20 -6.04
N ALA A 552 10.83 12.48 -6.21
CA ALA A 552 10.34 13.07 -7.46
C ALA A 552 11.35 12.99 -8.61
N ASN A 553 12.64 13.18 -8.30
CA ASN A 553 13.71 13.31 -9.30
C ASN A 553 14.57 12.04 -9.43
N GLY A 554 14.55 11.12 -8.47
CA GLY A 554 15.35 9.89 -8.49
C GLY A 554 16.84 10.08 -8.14
N TYR A 555 17.23 11.28 -7.71
CA TYR A 555 18.62 11.60 -7.29
C TYR A 555 18.63 12.55 -6.10
N GLN A 556 19.78 12.63 -5.42
CA GLN A 556 19.97 13.53 -4.28
C GLN A 556 20.23 14.97 -4.75
N PRO A 557 19.66 15.99 -4.10
CA PRO A 557 19.87 17.38 -4.49
C PRO A 557 21.33 17.80 -4.34
N SER A 558 21.87 18.52 -5.34
CA SER A 558 23.19 19.17 -5.32
C SER A 558 23.26 20.23 -4.20
N LEU A 559 24.45 20.74 -3.89
CA LEU A 559 24.60 21.78 -2.88
C LEU A 559 23.72 23.01 -3.17
N LYS A 560 23.72 23.48 -4.43
CA LYS A 560 22.87 24.62 -4.85
C LYS A 560 21.39 24.28 -4.62
N GLN A 561 20.93 23.13 -5.09
CA GLN A 561 19.54 22.70 -4.91
C GLN A 561 19.15 22.58 -3.44
N ARG A 562 20.05 22.12 -2.58
CA ARG A 562 19.81 22.07 -1.12
C ARG A 562 19.60 23.45 -0.52
N LEU A 563 20.38 24.44 -0.93
CA LEU A 563 20.21 25.83 -0.48
C LEU A 563 18.90 26.42 -1.00
N ASP A 564 18.56 26.17 -2.26
CA ASP A 564 17.31 26.64 -2.85
C ASP A 564 16.09 25.99 -2.17
N LEU A 565 16.12 24.69 -1.90
CA LEU A 565 15.06 23.99 -1.18
C LEU A 565 14.90 24.53 0.25
N PHE A 566 16.01 24.79 0.96
CA PHE A 566 15.97 25.37 2.30
C PHE A 566 15.36 26.78 2.30
N ALA A 567 15.71 27.61 1.32
CA ALA A 567 15.16 28.96 1.17
C ALA A 567 13.65 29.01 0.86
N MET A 568 13.05 27.91 0.42
CA MET A 568 11.61 27.84 0.15
C MET A 568 10.76 27.63 1.41
N ILE A 569 11.39 27.27 2.53
CA ILE A 569 10.69 26.95 3.76
C ILE A 569 10.24 28.24 4.44
N PRO A 570 8.96 28.39 4.77
CA PRO A 570 8.46 29.52 5.52
C PRO A 570 9.13 29.64 6.90
N ASP A 571 9.24 30.86 7.39
CA ASP A 571 9.70 31.12 8.76
C ASP A 571 8.62 30.74 9.80
N ASP A 572 7.35 30.92 9.45
CA ASP A 572 6.23 30.56 10.29
C ASP A 572 5.94 29.05 10.19
N PRO A 573 5.99 28.31 11.33
CA PRO A 573 5.65 26.89 11.38
C PRO A 573 4.25 26.58 10.80
N GLU A 574 3.28 27.47 11.03
CA GLU A 574 1.91 27.28 10.54
C GLU A 574 1.79 27.34 9.01
N GLU A 575 2.76 27.94 8.34
CA GLU A 575 2.84 27.95 6.88
C GLU A 575 3.59 26.74 6.31
N CYS A 576 4.30 25.99 7.17
CA CYS A 576 5.03 24.78 6.78
C CYS A 576 4.09 23.59 6.61
N ARG A 577 3.17 23.68 5.62
CA ARG A 577 2.10 22.71 5.39
C ARG A 577 2.46 21.71 4.30
N MET A 578 2.10 20.44 4.50
CA MET A 578 2.51 19.28 3.72
C MET A 578 2.29 19.46 2.21
N LYS A 579 1.07 19.73 1.78
CA LYS A 579 0.73 19.90 0.35
C LYS A 579 1.39 21.14 -0.24
N GLY A 580 1.49 22.21 0.53
CA GLY A 580 2.18 23.44 0.13
C GLY A 580 3.67 23.20 -0.15
N LEU A 581 4.35 22.47 0.73
CA LEU A 581 5.75 22.09 0.58
C LEU A 581 5.97 21.16 -0.63
N ILE A 582 5.10 20.18 -0.84
CA ILE A 582 5.11 19.31 -2.03
C ILE A 582 4.99 20.16 -3.30
N THR A 583 4.02 21.07 -3.32
CA THR A 583 3.77 21.94 -4.49
C THR A 583 4.97 22.82 -4.81
N LYS A 584 5.57 23.48 -3.81
CA LYS A 584 6.79 24.29 -3.98
C LYS A 584 7.95 23.45 -4.55
N THR A 585 8.14 22.23 -4.03
CA THR A 585 9.18 21.31 -4.50
C THR A 585 8.95 20.89 -5.95
N LEU A 586 7.71 20.58 -6.34
CA LEU A 586 7.39 20.22 -7.73
C LEU A 586 7.57 21.40 -8.68
N VAL A 587 7.12 22.60 -8.30
CA VAL A 587 7.36 23.82 -9.11
C VAL A 587 8.85 24.04 -9.33
N TYR A 588 9.66 23.86 -8.29
CA TYR A 588 11.12 23.99 -8.40
C TYR A 588 11.73 22.93 -9.33
N SER A 589 11.40 21.66 -9.12
CA SER A 589 11.92 20.53 -9.93
C SER A 589 11.60 20.70 -11.42
N LEU A 590 10.37 21.15 -11.72
CA LEU A 590 9.89 21.30 -13.09
C LEU A 590 10.37 22.60 -13.79
N LYS A 591 10.83 23.60 -13.02
CA LYS A 591 11.49 24.81 -13.58
C LYS A 591 12.94 24.55 -13.95
N GLY A 592 13.65 23.74 -13.17
CA GLY A 592 15.08 23.44 -13.38
C GLY A 592 15.40 22.65 -14.65
N GLN A 593 14.39 22.09 -15.30
CA GLN A 593 14.53 21.38 -16.58
C GLN A 593 14.57 22.32 -17.80
N GLN A 594 14.56 23.65 -17.59
CA GLN A 594 14.62 24.66 -18.65
C GLN A 594 16.02 25.29 -18.83
N GLN A 595 17.01 24.86 -18.04
CA GLN A 595 18.43 25.28 -18.17
C GLN A 595 19.29 24.08 -18.55
#